data_a260c564c9df88945f4e47ee37d42c4d
#
_entry.id   a260c564c9df88945f4e47ee37d42c4d
#
_cell.length_a   1.000
_cell.length_b   1.000
_cell.length_c   1.000
_cell.angle_alpha   90.00
_cell.angle_beta   90.00
_cell.angle_gamma   90.00
#
_symmetry.space_group_name_H-M   'P 1'
#
loop_
_entity.id
_entity.type
_entity.pdbx_description
1 polymer ?
#
loop_
_entity_poly.entity_id
_entity_poly.type
_entity_poly.pdbx_seq_one_letter_code
_entity_poly.pdbx_strand_id
1 'polypeptide(L)'
;MGFKRQGFTAISDGQRQRILLARAICQEPEIIVLDEPTSFLDIRHKLELLTILKQMVLDHQLTVIMSLHELDLAQKISDKVICVHGEYIEKYGAPEEIFTSEYIRKLYGITRGSYNAAFWMCGDGSAQR
;
A
#
# COMPACT_ATOMS: atom_id res chain seq x y z
N MET A 1 10.37 -32.92 16.42
CA MET A 1 10.65 -31.55 15.98
C MET A 1 9.69 -31.14 14.88
N GLY A 2 8.55 -30.53 15.30
CA GLY A 2 7.50 -30.09 14.39
C GLY A 2 7.94 -29.02 13.38
N PHE A 3 9.01 -28.32 13.64
CA PHE A 3 9.49 -27.20 12.82
C PHE A 3 9.90 -27.63 11.39
N LYS A 4 10.55 -28.77 11.26
CA LYS A 4 10.97 -29.28 9.95
C LYS A 4 9.83 -29.89 9.12
N ARG A 5 8.70 -30.25 9.76
CA ARG A 5 7.55 -30.85 9.10
C ARG A 5 6.50 -29.83 8.66
N GLN A 6 6.57 -28.63 9.15
CA GLN A 6 5.57 -27.61 8.86
C GLN A 6 5.67 -27.04 7.44
N GLY A 7 6.85 -27.08 6.84
CA GLY A 7 7.04 -26.63 5.48
C GLY A 7 6.55 -25.19 5.23
N PHE A 8 6.50 -24.82 3.99
CA PHE A 8 6.06 -23.47 3.57
C PHE A 8 4.56 -23.22 3.80
N THR A 9 3.75 -24.29 3.87
CA THR A 9 2.29 -24.21 4.02
C THR A 9 1.83 -23.82 5.43
N ALA A 10 2.70 -24.02 6.45
CA ALA A 10 2.38 -23.68 7.83
C ALA A 10 2.79 -22.24 8.24
N ILE A 11 3.40 -21.52 7.33
CA ILE A 11 3.83 -20.14 7.55
C ILE A 11 2.66 -19.20 7.26
N SER A 12 2.38 -18.24 8.15
CA SER A 12 1.35 -17.22 7.94
C SER A 12 1.65 -16.37 6.70
N ASP A 13 0.61 -15.76 6.11
CA ASP A 13 0.78 -14.87 4.96
C ASP A 13 1.73 -13.71 5.29
N GLY A 14 1.66 -13.14 6.48
CA GLY A 14 2.58 -12.10 6.93
C GLY A 14 4.03 -12.56 7.01
N GLN A 15 4.27 -13.77 7.52
CA GLN A 15 5.61 -14.37 7.57
C GLN A 15 6.14 -14.65 6.17
N ARG A 16 5.30 -15.15 5.27
CA ARG A 16 5.65 -15.39 3.87
C ARG A 16 6.07 -14.09 3.17
N GLN A 17 5.29 -13.03 3.33
CA GLN A 17 5.61 -11.71 2.76
C GLN A 17 6.96 -11.19 3.27
N ARG A 18 7.24 -11.32 4.56
CA ARG A 18 8.53 -10.92 5.14
C ARG A 18 9.70 -11.72 4.58
N ILE A 19 9.53 -13.02 4.40
CA ILE A 19 10.57 -13.89 3.82
C ILE A 19 10.86 -13.50 2.38
N LEU A 20 9.83 -13.28 1.56
CA LEU A 20 9.99 -12.85 0.18
C LEU A 20 10.66 -11.48 0.08
N LEU A 21 10.28 -10.56 0.96
CA LEU A 21 10.90 -9.25 1.03
C LEU A 21 12.38 -9.35 1.45
N ALA A 22 12.67 -10.11 2.49
CA ALA A 22 14.05 -10.34 2.93
C ALA A 22 14.92 -10.93 1.82
N ARG A 23 14.38 -11.88 1.05
CA ARG A 23 15.07 -12.46 -0.10
C ARG A 23 15.36 -11.42 -1.19
N ALA A 24 14.39 -10.56 -1.49
CA ALA A 24 14.57 -9.50 -2.47
C ALA A 24 15.65 -8.51 -2.03
N ILE A 25 15.65 -8.16 -0.76
CA ILE A 25 16.61 -7.21 -0.17
C ILE A 25 18.04 -7.76 -0.16
N CYS A 26 18.22 -9.05 0.10
CA CYS A 26 19.54 -9.68 0.09
C CYS A 26 20.27 -9.58 -1.26
N GLN A 27 19.55 -9.27 -2.33
CA GLN A 27 20.13 -9.04 -3.64
C GLN A 27 20.66 -7.61 -3.83
N GLU A 28 20.55 -6.76 -2.81
CA GLU A 28 20.95 -5.35 -2.83
C GLU A 28 20.40 -4.58 -4.05
N PRO A 29 19.10 -4.63 -4.31
CA PRO A 29 18.51 -3.99 -5.48
C PRO A 29 18.43 -2.48 -5.32
N GLU A 30 18.45 -1.76 -6.43
CA GLU A 30 18.11 -0.33 -6.45
C GLU A 30 16.60 -0.10 -6.46
N ILE A 31 15.85 -1.03 -7.05
CA ILE A 31 14.40 -0.94 -7.19
C ILE A 31 13.78 -2.28 -6.80
N ILE A 32 12.74 -2.23 -5.96
CA ILE A 32 11.89 -3.38 -5.66
C ILE A 32 10.48 -3.12 -6.18
N VAL A 33 9.91 -4.10 -6.87
CA VAL A 33 8.51 -4.05 -7.34
C VAL A 33 7.71 -5.08 -6.56
N LEU A 34 6.62 -4.63 -5.93
CA LEU A 34 5.73 -5.46 -5.12
C LEU A 34 4.30 -5.38 -5.66
N ASP A 35 3.72 -6.53 -5.93
CA ASP A 35 2.33 -6.61 -6.33
C ASP A 35 1.44 -6.93 -5.13
N GLU A 36 0.58 -5.98 -4.79
CA GLU A 36 -0.36 -6.09 -3.67
C GLU A 36 0.25 -6.65 -2.37
N PRO A 37 1.34 -6.09 -1.86
CA PRO A 37 2.07 -6.69 -0.74
C PRO A 37 1.28 -6.70 0.57
N THR A 38 0.23 -5.92 0.68
CA THR A 38 -0.62 -5.83 1.87
C THR A 38 -1.87 -6.71 1.80
N SER A 39 -2.13 -7.36 0.67
CA SER A 39 -3.29 -8.25 0.51
C SER A 39 -3.22 -9.42 1.49
N PHE A 40 -4.39 -9.80 2.02
CA PHE A 40 -4.57 -10.89 2.98
C PHE A 40 -3.91 -10.67 4.35
N LEU A 41 -3.33 -9.50 4.60
CA LEU A 41 -2.78 -9.14 5.90
C LEU A 41 -3.83 -8.40 6.74
N ASP A 42 -3.83 -8.64 8.05
CA ASP A 42 -4.57 -7.78 8.97
C ASP A 42 -3.89 -6.40 9.08
N ILE A 43 -4.57 -5.45 9.68
CA ILE A 43 -4.09 -4.07 9.77
C ILE A 43 -2.73 -3.95 10.47
N ARG A 44 -2.49 -4.75 11.49
CA ARG A 44 -1.22 -4.74 12.21
C ARG A 44 -0.07 -5.15 11.31
N HIS A 45 -0.21 -6.28 10.62
CA HIS A 45 0.82 -6.78 9.71
C HIS A 45 1.02 -5.89 8.48
N LYS A 46 -0.06 -5.26 7.98
CA LYS A 46 0.06 -4.22 6.93
C LYS A 46 0.95 -3.08 7.38
N LEU A 47 0.67 -2.52 8.55
CA LEU A 47 1.44 -1.39 9.08
C LEU A 47 2.89 -1.77 9.36
N GLU A 48 3.14 -2.95 9.91
CA GLU A 48 4.50 -3.45 10.13
C GLU A 48 5.27 -3.57 8.82
N LEU A 49 4.68 -4.18 7.79
CA LEU A 49 5.30 -4.34 6.47
C LEU A 49 5.64 -2.98 5.85
N LEU A 50 4.69 -2.05 5.85
CA LEU A 50 4.87 -0.72 5.27
C LEU A 50 5.92 0.09 6.04
N THR A 51 5.99 -0.06 7.36
CA THR A 51 7.02 0.57 8.18
C THR A 51 8.41 0.05 7.82
N ILE A 52 8.56 -1.26 7.66
CA ILE A 52 9.82 -1.88 7.22
C ILE A 52 10.23 -1.34 5.86
N LEU A 53 9.31 -1.31 4.89
CA LEU A 53 9.58 -0.79 3.55
C LEU A 53 10.00 0.69 3.59
N LYS A 54 9.31 1.52 4.35
CA LYS A 54 9.65 2.94 4.50
C LYS A 54 11.03 3.13 5.11
N GLN A 55 11.35 2.35 6.14
CA GLN A 55 12.67 2.39 6.77
C GLN A 55 13.78 2.03 5.78
N MET A 56 13.54 1.02 4.94
CA MET A 56 14.51 0.61 3.95
C MET A 56 14.74 1.64 2.85
N VAL A 57 13.67 2.31 2.41
CA VAL A 57 13.78 3.42 1.45
C VAL A 57 14.70 4.51 2.03
N LEU A 58 14.53 4.83 3.32
CA LEU A 58 15.32 5.86 3.98
C LEU A 58 16.78 5.45 4.21
N ASP A 59 17.01 4.21 4.67
CA ASP A 59 18.35 3.77 5.08
C ASP A 59 19.23 3.33 3.90
N HIS A 60 18.63 2.77 2.86
CA HIS A 60 19.36 2.17 1.73
C HIS A 60 19.15 2.88 0.40
N GLN A 61 18.46 4.02 0.38
CA GLN A 61 18.12 4.74 -0.85
C GLN A 61 17.39 3.85 -1.88
N LEU A 62 16.63 2.88 -1.37
CA LEU A 62 15.88 1.95 -2.17
C LEU A 62 14.65 2.62 -2.78
N THR A 63 14.36 2.35 -4.04
CA THR A 63 13.09 2.71 -4.65
C THR A 63 12.12 1.54 -4.56
N VAL A 64 10.94 1.77 -3.98
CA VAL A 64 9.89 0.77 -3.89
C VAL A 64 8.72 1.19 -4.76
N ILE A 65 8.33 0.32 -5.68
CA ILE A 65 7.12 0.45 -6.49
C ILE A 65 6.15 -0.63 -6.02
N MET A 66 4.96 -0.26 -5.62
CA MET A 66 3.97 -1.25 -5.18
C MET A 66 2.56 -0.92 -5.65
N SER A 67 1.78 -1.95 -5.94
CA SER A 67 0.35 -1.81 -6.14
C SER A 67 -0.38 -1.88 -4.80
N LEU A 68 -1.32 -0.98 -4.59
CA LEU A 68 -2.16 -0.92 -3.38
C LEU A 68 -3.61 -0.68 -3.78
N HIS A 69 -4.52 -1.32 -3.06
CA HIS A 69 -5.97 -1.06 -3.19
C HIS A 69 -6.50 -0.09 -2.14
N GLU A 70 -5.78 0.05 -1.03
CA GLU A 70 -6.19 0.93 0.07
C GLU A 70 -5.67 2.35 -0.17
N LEU A 71 -6.56 3.25 -0.54
CA LEU A 71 -6.19 4.64 -0.84
C LEU A 71 -5.62 5.40 0.34
N ASP A 72 -6.15 5.16 1.54
CA ASP A 72 -5.67 5.78 2.76
C ASP A 72 -4.23 5.40 3.07
N LEU A 73 -3.86 4.14 2.85
CA LEU A 73 -2.47 3.69 2.98
C LEU A 73 -1.60 4.32 1.89
N ALA A 74 -2.05 4.27 0.63
CA ALA A 74 -1.32 4.88 -0.48
C ALA A 74 -1.05 6.36 -0.24
N GLN A 75 -2.03 7.10 0.26
CA GLN A 75 -1.90 8.52 0.55
C GLN A 75 -0.87 8.81 1.64
N LYS A 76 -0.81 7.96 2.68
CA LYS A 76 0.07 8.18 3.83
C LYS A 76 1.53 7.80 3.58
N ILE A 77 1.77 6.80 2.76
CA ILE A 77 3.12 6.23 2.63
C ILE A 77 3.85 6.59 1.35
N SER A 78 3.12 6.98 0.30
CA SER A 78 3.72 7.20 -1.01
C SER A 78 4.28 8.61 -1.16
N ASP A 79 5.44 8.71 -1.77
CA ASP A 79 6.01 9.99 -2.20
C ASP A 79 5.43 10.41 -3.56
N LYS A 80 5.13 9.41 -4.41
CA LYS A 80 4.47 9.58 -5.71
C LYS A 80 3.43 8.49 -5.92
N VAL A 81 2.38 8.83 -6.64
CA VAL A 81 1.28 7.93 -6.97
C VAL A 81 1.10 7.87 -8.47
N ILE A 82 0.89 6.67 -8.97
CA ILE A 82 0.54 6.39 -10.36
C ILE A 82 -0.86 5.78 -10.33
N CYS A 83 -1.82 6.45 -10.94
CA CYS A 83 -3.17 5.92 -11.10
C CYS A 83 -3.30 5.28 -12.48
N VAL A 84 -3.65 4.00 -12.50
CA VAL A 84 -3.85 3.23 -13.72
C VAL A 84 -5.33 3.00 -13.94
N HIS A 85 -5.79 3.28 -15.14
CA HIS A 85 -7.15 2.98 -15.57
C HIS A 85 -7.11 2.20 -16.88
N GLY A 86 -7.60 0.97 -16.85
CA GLY A 86 -7.48 0.08 -18.02
C GLY A 86 -6.02 -0.16 -18.39
N GLU A 87 -5.63 0.26 -19.57
CA GLU A 87 -4.29 0.03 -20.12
C GLU A 87 -3.37 1.27 -20.08
N TYR A 88 -3.82 2.36 -19.47
CA TYR A 88 -3.02 3.60 -19.43
C TYR A 88 -2.90 4.21 -18.05
N ILE A 89 -1.86 5.01 -17.90
CA ILE A 89 -1.66 5.87 -16.74
C ILE A 89 -2.61 7.07 -16.89
N GLU A 90 -3.56 7.18 -15.98
CA GLU A 90 -4.51 8.29 -15.95
C GLU A 90 -3.92 9.51 -15.25
N LYS A 91 -3.23 9.30 -14.14
CA LYS A 91 -2.60 10.37 -13.36
C LYS A 91 -1.29 9.92 -12.76
N TYR A 92 -0.40 10.90 -12.56
CA TYR A 92 0.87 10.72 -11.88
C TYR A 92 1.22 12.00 -11.10
N GLY A 93 1.64 11.87 -9.86
CA GLY A 93 2.06 13.02 -9.05
C GLY A 93 2.14 12.72 -7.57
N ALA A 94 2.22 13.76 -6.75
CA ALA A 94 2.17 13.65 -5.30
C ALA A 94 0.77 13.20 -4.85
N PRO A 95 0.66 12.45 -3.73
CA PRO A 95 -0.63 11.98 -3.25
C PRO A 95 -1.68 13.08 -3.07
N GLU A 96 -1.26 14.23 -2.54
CA GLU A 96 -2.16 15.38 -2.30
C GLU A 96 -2.72 15.98 -3.59
N GLU A 97 -1.95 15.92 -4.66
CA GLU A 97 -2.37 16.40 -5.98
C GLU A 97 -3.30 15.43 -6.69
N ILE A 98 -3.12 14.13 -6.43
CA ILE A 98 -3.88 13.06 -7.09
C ILE A 98 -5.19 12.77 -6.36
N PHE A 99 -5.13 12.58 -5.04
CA PHE A 99 -6.29 12.14 -4.25
C PHE A 99 -7.18 13.30 -3.82
N THR A 100 -7.63 14.08 -4.81
CA THR A 100 -8.66 15.10 -4.58
C THR A 100 -10.01 14.44 -4.36
N SER A 101 -10.90 15.10 -3.62
CA SER A 101 -12.26 14.61 -3.37
C SER A 101 -13.05 14.32 -4.66
N GLU A 102 -12.81 15.11 -5.67
CA GLU A 102 -13.43 14.92 -6.99
C GLU A 102 -12.92 13.67 -7.70
N TYR A 103 -11.60 13.46 -7.67
CA TYR A 103 -11.00 12.29 -8.30
C TYR A 103 -11.38 10.99 -7.62
N ILE A 104 -11.41 10.97 -6.29
CA ILE A 104 -11.84 9.80 -5.50
C ILE A 104 -13.30 9.45 -5.82
N ARG A 105 -14.18 10.45 -5.91
CA ARG A 105 -15.58 10.22 -6.32
C ARG A 105 -15.69 9.58 -7.70
N LYS A 106 -14.94 10.10 -8.65
CA LYS A 106 -14.90 9.57 -10.02
C LYS A 106 -14.40 8.12 -10.03
N LEU A 107 -13.33 7.86 -9.31
CA LEU A 107 -12.67 6.54 -9.27
C LEU A 107 -13.59 5.44 -8.74
N TYR A 108 -14.35 5.73 -7.71
CA TYR A 108 -15.27 4.78 -7.08
C TYR A 108 -16.71 4.84 -7.60
N GLY A 109 -17.04 5.75 -8.50
CA GLY A 109 -18.41 5.95 -8.95
C GLY A 109 -19.38 6.32 -7.82
N ILE A 110 -18.89 6.91 -6.73
CA ILE A 110 -19.67 7.20 -5.53
C ILE A 110 -20.52 8.46 -5.76
N THR A 111 -21.81 8.39 -5.47
CA THR A 111 -22.68 9.56 -5.51
C THR A 111 -22.30 10.54 -4.40
N ARG A 112 -22.63 11.81 -4.59
CA ARG A 112 -22.23 12.89 -3.67
C ARG A 112 -22.54 12.61 -2.21
N GLY A 113 -23.71 12.06 -1.92
CA GLY A 113 -24.11 11.72 -0.54
C GLY A 113 -23.34 10.53 0.03
N SER A 114 -23.18 9.49 -0.75
CA SER A 114 -22.42 8.30 -0.34
C SER A 114 -20.95 8.62 -0.10
N TYR A 115 -20.37 9.46 -0.93
CA TYR A 115 -18.99 9.91 -0.77
C TYR A 115 -18.76 10.61 0.57
N ASN A 116 -19.63 11.56 0.93
CA ASN A 116 -19.50 12.27 2.18
C ASN A 116 -19.54 11.31 3.38
N ALA A 117 -20.46 10.34 3.38
CA ALA A 117 -20.56 9.35 4.44
C ALA A 117 -19.28 8.49 4.53
N ALA A 118 -18.78 7.99 3.42
CA ALA A 118 -17.57 7.18 3.39
C ALA A 118 -16.33 7.96 3.83
N PHE A 119 -16.20 9.21 3.43
CA PHE A 119 -15.06 10.05 3.78
C PHE A 119 -15.03 10.41 5.28
N TRP A 120 -16.20 10.67 5.88
CA TRP A 120 -16.30 10.93 7.31
C TRP A 120 -15.85 9.74 8.16
N MET A 121 -16.10 8.53 7.70
CA MET A 121 -15.65 7.31 8.39
C MET A 121 -14.14 7.11 8.35
N CYS A 122 -13.44 7.71 7.41
CA CYS A 122 -11.98 7.64 7.34
C CYS A 122 -11.23 8.59 8.28
N GLY A 123 -11.94 9.34 9.10
CA GLY A 123 -11.38 10.03 10.26
C GLY A 123 -10.55 11.27 9.99
N ASP A 124 -10.79 11.98 8.90
CA ASP A 124 -10.22 13.31 8.72
C ASP A 124 -11.01 14.34 9.53
N GLY A 125 -10.51 14.65 10.72
CA GLY A 125 -11.13 15.64 11.61
C GLY A 125 -11.27 17.04 11.03
N SER A 126 -10.69 17.31 9.86
CA SER A 126 -10.79 18.61 9.19
C SER A 126 -12.14 18.80 8.49
N ALA A 127 -12.88 17.74 8.27
CA ALA A 127 -14.15 17.76 7.58
C ALA A 127 -15.36 18.15 8.47
N GLN A 128 -15.15 18.37 9.77
CA GLN A 128 -16.21 18.77 10.71
C GLN A 128 -16.48 20.28 10.77
N ARG A 129 -15.87 21.02 9.89
CA ARG A 129 -16.07 22.47 9.84
C ARG A 129 -16.93 22.90 8.68
#